data_f8e21e6169e455b564743483ed069a19
#
_entry.id   f8e21e6169e455b564743483ed069a19
#
_cell.length_a   1.000
_cell.length_b   1.000
_cell.length_c   1.000
_cell.angle_alpha   90.00
_cell.angle_beta   90.00
_cell.angle_gamma   90.00
#
_symmetry.space_group_name_H-M   'P 1'
#
loop_
_entity.id
_entity.type
_entity.pdbx_description
1 polymer ?
#
loop_
_entity_poly.entity_id
_entity_poly.type
_entity_poly.pdbx_seq_one_letter_code
_entity_poly.pdbx_strand_id
1 'polypeptide(L)'
;DQPYYLVEGQQSVSFWVPLDPVPRERSIEYVAMSHRWGKDFTPKRFDGSNLYADDRHEGVPDIDVNRDAFDIRGWGVEPGDAVAFNFRTLHGAPANTSAIRRRVISIRWVGDDARFIQRSGVTSPDFPDLQFEDGAPFEGDEFPLLYSD
;
A
#
# COMPACT_ATOMS: atom_id res chain seq x y z
N ASP A 1 2.57 0.72 -0.18
CA ASP A 1 1.95 0.62 1.17
C ASP A 1 2.97 0.40 2.28
N GLN A 2 3.99 -0.43 2.07
CA GLN A 2 4.96 -0.81 3.11
C GLN A 2 5.43 0.35 4.00
N PRO A 3 5.88 1.51 3.47
CA PRO A 3 6.41 2.58 4.30
C PRO A 3 5.35 3.32 5.14
N TYR A 4 4.06 3.11 4.86
CA TYR A 4 2.98 3.73 5.64
C TYR A 4 2.65 2.98 6.93
N TYR A 5 3.13 1.74 7.08
CA TYR A 5 2.80 0.86 8.19
C TYR A 5 4.01 0.55 9.05
N LEU A 6 3.75 0.22 10.31
CA LEU A 6 4.76 -0.22 11.28
C LEU A 6 5.11 -1.71 11.07
N VAL A 7 5.36 -2.13 9.82
CA VAL A 7 5.58 -3.52 9.47
C VAL A 7 6.75 -3.70 8.52
N GLU A 8 7.56 -4.71 8.76
CA GLU A 8 8.51 -5.29 7.82
C GLU A 8 8.15 -6.75 7.55
N GLY A 9 8.60 -7.28 6.40
CA GLY A 9 8.33 -8.62 5.92
C GLY A 9 8.15 -8.64 4.41
N GLN A 10 8.18 -9.82 3.81
CA GLN A 10 7.94 -10.03 2.39
C GLN A 10 6.52 -10.54 2.11
N GLN A 11 5.97 -11.29 3.07
CA GLN A 11 4.63 -11.88 2.98
C GLN A 11 3.59 -10.84 3.36
N SER A 12 3.24 -10.01 2.41
CA SER A 12 2.24 -8.95 2.61
C SER A 12 1.34 -8.81 1.39
N VAL A 13 0.07 -8.57 1.62
CA VAL A 13 -0.91 -8.34 0.56
C VAL A 13 -1.92 -7.27 0.94
N SER A 14 -2.10 -6.31 0.04
CA SER A 14 -3.22 -5.38 0.06
C SER A 14 -4.31 -5.89 -0.88
N PHE A 15 -5.55 -5.85 -0.43
CA PHE A 15 -6.73 -6.01 -1.27
C PHE A 15 -7.40 -4.66 -1.46
N TRP A 16 -7.69 -4.33 -2.69
CA TRP A 16 -8.48 -3.16 -3.06
C TRP A 16 -9.81 -3.64 -3.61
N VAL A 17 -10.87 -3.43 -2.85
CA VAL A 17 -12.22 -3.98 -3.09
C VAL A 17 -13.18 -2.84 -3.38
N PRO A 18 -13.67 -2.67 -4.62
CA PRO A 18 -14.58 -1.60 -4.98
C PRO A 18 -15.99 -1.86 -4.41
N LEU A 19 -16.63 -0.79 -3.93
CA LEU A 19 -18.03 -0.78 -3.52
C LEU A 19 -18.93 -0.10 -4.56
N ASP A 20 -18.31 0.56 -5.53
CA ASP A 20 -18.96 1.18 -6.68
C ASP A 20 -18.24 0.73 -7.95
N PRO A 21 -18.87 0.71 -9.12
CA PRO A 21 -18.20 0.47 -10.39
C PRO A 21 -17.07 1.48 -10.64
N VAL A 22 -15.89 1.01 -10.96
CA VAL A 22 -14.74 1.86 -11.26
C VAL A 22 -14.19 1.54 -12.64
N PRO A 23 -14.43 2.41 -13.63
CA PRO A 23 -13.89 2.20 -14.95
C PRO A 23 -12.35 2.33 -14.95
N ARG A 24 -11.70 1.70 -15.93
CA ARG A 24 -10.23 1.55 -16.01
C ARG A 24 -9.48 2.89 -15.86
N GLU A 25 -9.97 3.93 -16.48
CA GLU A 25 -9.35 5.27 -16.48
C GLU A 25 -9.40 5.98 -15.11
N ARG A 26 -10.18 5.47 -14.17
CA ARG A 26 -10.29 5.98 -12.80
C ARG A 26 -9.88 4.97 -11.73
N SER A 27 -9.43 3.80 -12.17
CA SER A 27 -8.95 2.74 -11.30
C SER A 27 -7.51 2.99 -10.86
N ILE A 28 -7.05 2.20 -9.90
CA ILE A 28 -5.64 2.18 -9.51
C ILE A 28 -4.81 1.58 -10.64
N GLU A 29 -3.65 2.17 -10.85
CA GLU A 29 -2.59 1.65 -11.71
C GLU A 29 -1.43 1.12 -10.86
N TYR A 30 -0.81 0.06 -11.32
CA TYR A 30 0.25 -0.65 -10.65
C TYR A 30 1.45 -0.78 -11.59
N VAL A 31 2.65 -0.53 -11.07
CA VAL A 31 3.89 -0.85 -11.80
C VAL A 31 4.20 -2.32 -11.56
N ALA A 32 4.01 -3.14 -12.59
CA ALA A 32 4.22 -4.57 -12.51
C ALA A 32 5.63 -4.91 -12.04
N MET A 33 5.74 -5.89 -11.15
CA MET A 33 6.99 -6.38 -10.58
C MET A 33 7.81 -5.38 -9.75
N SER A 34 7.32 -4.17 -9.49
CA SER A 34 8.06 -3.15 -8.71
C SER A 34 8.36 -3.60 -7.27
N HIS A 35 7.55 -4.47 -6.68
CA HIS A 35 7.81 -5.07 -5.37
C HIS A 35 9.10 -5.93 -5.32
N ARG A 36 9.65 -6.32 -6.48
CA ARG A 36 10.90 -7.09 -6.60
C ARG A 36 12.14 -6.25 -6.86
N TRP A 37 12.02 -4.95 -6.91
CA TRP A 37 13.16 -4.07 -7.19
C TRP A 37 14.17 -3.99 -6.04
N GLY A 38 13.84 -4.55 -4.86
CA GLY A 38 14.72 -4.54 -3.70
C GLY A 38 14.96 -3.14 -3.12
N LYS A 39 14.03 -2.23 -3.34
CA LYS A 39 14.09 -0.83 -2.94
C LYS A 39 12.88 -0.45 -2.13
N ASP A 40 13.09 0.35 -1.11
CA ASP A 40 12.02 1.03 -0.41
C ASP A 40 11.99 2.50 -0.83
N PHE A 41 10.80 3.00 -1.10
CA PHE A 41 10.60 4.35 -1.60
C PHE A 41 9.99 5.24 -0.53
N THR A 42 10.44 6.50 -0.47
CA THR A 42 9.81 7.51 0.40
C THR A 42 8.38 7.76 -0.05
N PRO A 43 7.38 7.47 0.80
CA PRO A 43 5.99 7.71 0.44
C PRO A 43 5.72 9.21 0.32
N LYS A 44 4.89 9.59 -0.65
CA LYS A 44 4.46 10.97 -0.86
C LYS A 44 3.04 11.18 -0.38
N ARG A 45 2.77 12.34 0.19
CA ARG A 45 1.41 12.82 0.44
C ARG A 45 0.73 13.21 -0.87
N PHE A 46 -0.58 13.39 -0.82
CA PHE A 46 -1.36 13.83 -1.99
C PHE A 46 -0.96 15.23 -2.51
N ASP A 47 -0.30 16.04 -1.69
CA ASP A 47 0.25 17.34 -2.08
C ASP A 47 1.66 17.25 -2.70
N GLY A 48 2.19 16.02 -2.84
CA GLY A 48 3.51 15.74 -3.40
C GLY A 48 4.67 15.85 -2.41
N SER A 49 4.43 16.28 -1.16
CA SER A 49 5.46 16.32 -0.13
C SER A 49 5.80 14.92 0.38
N ASN A 50 7.02 14.72 0.86
CA ASN A 50 7.42 13.46 1.50
C ASN A 50 6.66 13.25 2.81
N LEU A 51 6.25 12.00 3.09
CA LEU A 51 5.57 11.66 4.34
C LEU A 51 6.52 11.73 5.53
N TYR A 52 7.77 11.30 5.34
CA TYR A 52 8.81 11.32 6.35
C TYR A 52 9.93 12.29 5.96
N ALA A 53 10.55 12.89 6.96
CA ALA A 53 11.70 13.78 6.78
C ALA A 53 13.03 13.02 6.62
N ASP A 54 13.03 11.72 6.85
CA ASP A 54 14.21 10.87 6.82
C ASP A 54 14.46 10.34 5.39
N ASP A 55 15.60 10.70 4.82
CA ASP A 55 16.03 10.42 3.45
C ASP A 55 16.65 9.02 3.25
N ARG A 56 16.37 8.05 4.13
CA ARG A 56 16.91 6.69 3.98
C ARG A 56 16.34 5.91 2.81
N HIS A 57 15.24 6.38 2.24
CA HIS A 57 14.57 5.74 1.11
C HIS A 57 14.80 6.52 -0.18
N GLU A 58 14.79 5.81 -1.30
CA GLU A 58 14.86 6.45 -2.62
C GLU A 58 13.56 7.22 -2.93
N GLY A 59 13.68 8.26 -3.73
CA GLY A 59 12.49 8.94 -4.27
C GLY A 59 11.72 8.02 -5.22
N VAL A 60 10.39 8.05 -5.16
CA VAL A 60 9.56 7.34 -6.14
C VAL A 60 9.89 7.88 -7.54
N PRO A 61 10.21 7.00 -8.53
CA PRO A 61 10.41 7.43 -9.91
C PRO A 61 9.22 8.23 -10.42
N ASP A 62 9.46 9.16 -11.32
CA ASP A 62 8.37 9.89 -11.99
C ASP A 62 7.73 8.98 -13.06
N ILE A 63 6.76 8.18 -12.60
CA ILE A 63 6.05 7.21 -13.42
C ILE A 63 5.20 7.93 -14.48
N ASP A 64 4.58 9.05 -14.14
CA ASP A 64 3.65 9.73 -15.02
C ASP A 64 4.37 10.37 -16.22
N VAL A 65 5.57 10.89 -16.02
CA VAL A 65 6.39 11.46 -17.10
C VAL A 65 7.04 10.38 -17.97
N ASN A 66 7.34 9.22 -17.38
CA ASN A 66 8.11 8.16 -18.06
C ASN A 66 7.29 6.87 -18.25
N ARG A 67 6.00 6.97 -18.50
CA ARG A 67 5.08 5.82 -18.55
C ARG A 67 5.56 4.67 -19.45
N ASP A 68 6.13 4.99 -20.59
CA ASP A 68 6.63 3.99 -21.58
C ASP A 68 7.81 3.15 -21.05
N ALA A 69 8.48 3.60 -19.99
CA ALA A 69 9.57 2.86 -19.35
C ALA A 69 9.09 1.81 -18.35
N PHE A 70 7.78 1.76 -18.05
CA PHE A 70 7.22 0.90 -17.03
C PHE A 70 6.09 0.02 -17.57
N ASP A 71 6.01 -1.22 -17.08
CA ASP A 71 4.85 -2.08 -17.35
C ASP A 71 3.72 -1.69 -16.36
N ILE A 72 2.82 -0.80 -16.81
CA ILE A 72 1.72 -0.28 -16.00
C ILE A 72 0.48 -1.12 -16.24
N ARG A 73 -0.05 -1.70 -15.17
CA ARG A 73 -1.26 -2.52 -15.16
C ARG A 73 -2.38 -1.84 -14.39
N GLY A 74 -3.60 -2.11 -14.82
CA GLY A 74 -4.82 -1.66 -14.13
C GLY A 74 -6.04 -2.20 -14.85
N TRP A 75 -7.18 -2.19 -14.17
CA TRP A 75 -8.41 -2.82 -14.66
C TRP A 75 -9.61 -1.94 -14.33
N GLY A 76 -10.66 -2.00 -15.16
CA GLY A 76 -12.00 -1.64 -14.72
C GLY A 76 -12.47 -2.73 -13.76
N VAL A 77 -13.14 -2.34 -12.68
CA VAL A 77 -13.59 -3.27 -11.64
C VAL A 77 -15.00 -2.94 -11.18
N GLU A 78 -15.74 -3.98 -10.82
CA GLU A 78 -17.13 -3.93 -10.36
C GLU A 78 -17.23 -4.37 -8.90
N PRO A 79 -18.31 -4.01 -8.18
CA PRO A 79 -18.57 -4.60 -6.86
C PRO A 79 -18.60 -6.13 -6.92
N GLY A 80 -17.77 -6.76 -6.08
CA GLY A 80 -17.52 -8.20 -6.10
C GLY A 80 -16.14 -8.59 -6.62
N ASP A 81 -15.48 -7.69 -7.34
CA ASP A 81 -14.07 -7.86 -7.70
C ASP A 81 -13.15 -7.47 -6.55
N ALA A 82 -11.91 -7.94 -6.62
CA ALA A 82 -10.82 -7.50 -5.74
C ALA A 82 -9.49 -7.49 -6.52
N VAL A 83 -8.69 -6.47 -6.30
CA VAL A 83 -7.30 -6.45 -6.79
C VAL A 83 -6.36 -6.68 -5.63
N ALA A 84 -5.52 -7.72 -5.74
CA ALA A 84 -4.52 -8.07 -4.73
C ALA A 84 -3.12 -7.68 -5.20
N PHE A 85 -2.34 -7.06 -4.32
CA PHE A 85 -0.96 -6.65 -4.62
C PHE A 85 -0.09 -6.62 -3.36
N ASN A 86 1.22 -6.85 -3.54
CA ASN A 86 2.17 -6.77 -2.43
C ASN A 86 2.33 -5.32 -1.95
N PHE A 87 2.58 -5.09 -0.65
CA PHE A 87 2.75 -3.76 -0.06
C PHE A 87 3.82 -2.90 -0.74
N ARG A 88 4.84 -3.53 -1.30
CA ARG A 88 5.95 -2.86 -2.00
C ARG A 88 5.64 -2.51 -3.45
N THR A 89 4.50 -2.94 -3.97
CA THR A 89 4.11 -2.59 -5.34
C THR A 89 3.85 -1.09 -5.45
N LEU A 90 4.57 -0.42 -6.33
CA LEU A 90 4.29 0.98 -6.67
C LEU A 90 2.92 1.06 -7.34
N HIS A 91 2.08 1.93 -6.83
CA HIS A 91 0.74 2.11 -7.34
C HIS A 91 0.27 3.54 -7.13
N GLY A 92 -0.69 3.94 -7.91
CA GLY A 92 -1.31 5.25 -7.80
C GLY A 92 -2.69 5.25 -8.45
N ALA A 93 -3.49 6.23 -8.12
CA ALA A 93 -4.79 6.42 -8.73
C ALA A 93 -4.97 7.88 -9.12
N PRO A 94 -5.57 8.16 -10.29
CA PRO A 94 -5.92 9.52 -10.65
C PRO A 94 -6.98 10.06 -9.68
N ALA A 95 -7.01 11.38 -9.53
CA ALA A 95 -8.07 12.04 -8.79
C ALA A 95 -9.43 11.68 -9.38
N ASN A 96 -10.41 11.43 -8.53
CA ASN A 96 -11.78 11.26 -9.00
C ASN A 96 -12.43 12.62 -9.26
N THR A 97 -12.36 13.10 -10.48
CA THR A 97 -12.92 14.38 -10.92
C THR A 97 -14.39 14.26 -11.37
N SER A 98 -14.97 13.07 -11.32
CA SER A 98 -16.36 12.85 -11.72
C SER A 98 -17.34 13.04 -10.55
N ALA A 99 -18.63 13.23 -10.87
CA ALA A 99 -19.70 13.23 -9.88
C ALA A 99 -20.03 11.83 -9.31
N ILE A 100 -19.47 10.77 -9.90
CA ILE A 100 -19.71 9.39 -9.49
C ILE A 100 -18.79 9.04 -8.32
N ARG A 101 -19.35 8.44 -7.27
CA ARG A 101 -18.58 7.96 -6.13
C ARG A 101 -17.57 6.88 -6.54
N ARG A 102 -16.45 6.82 -5.81
CA ARG A 102 -15.48 5.75 -5.86
C ARG A 102 -15.17 5.33 -4.42
N ARG A 103 -16.03 4.51 -3.84
CA ARG A 103 -15.83 3.94 -2.51
C ARG A 103 -15.15 2.60 -2.63
N VAL A 104 -14.21 2.37 -1.74
CA VAL A 104 -13.45 1.11 -1.69
C VAL A 104 -13.23 0.69 -0.25
N ILE A 105 -13.08 -0.61 -0.05
CA ILE A 105 -12.51 -1.17 1.17
C ILE A 105 -11.07 -1.57 0.84
N SER A 106 -10.15 -1.19 1.71
CA SER A 106 -8.74 -1.55 1.59
C SER A 106 -8.36 -2.43 2.77
N ILE A 107 -8.07 -3.70 2.49
CA ILE A 107 -7.75 -4.72 3.50
C ILE A 107 -6.26 -5.05 3.38
N ARG A 108 -5.58 -5.23 4.50
CA ARG A 108 -4.15 -5.56 4.54
C ARG A 108 -3.93 -6.79 5.38
N TRP A 109 -3.22 -7.74 4.82
CA TRP A 109 -2.82 -8.95 5.49
C TRP A 109 -1.31 -9.10 5.44
N VAL A 110 -0.76 -9.64 6.50
CA VAL A 110 0.67 -9.96 6.63
C VAL A 110 0.83 -11.41 7.00
N GLY A 111 1.92 -12.03 6.58
CA GLY A 111 2.23 -13.42 6.86
C GLY A 111 3.21 -13.58 8.03
N ASP A 112 3.70 -14.77 8.21
CA ASP A 112 4.50 -15.20 9.37
C ASP A 112 5.86 -14.51 9.48
N ASP A 113 6.38 -13.94 8.37
CA ASP A 113 7.62 -13.19 8.36
C ASP A 113 7.44 -11.72 8.79
N ALA A 114 6.21 -11.29 9.05
CA ALA A 114 5.94 -9.92 9.45
C ALA A 114 6.51 -9.61 10.85
N ARG A 115 7.17 -8.47 10.95
CA ARG A 115 7.73 -7.96 12.20
C ARG A 115 7.35 -6.50 12.36
N PHE A 116 7.06 -6.13 13.60
CA PHE A 116 6.86 -4.73 13.96
C PHE A 116 8.16 -3.94 13.76
N ILE A 117 8.05 -2.74 13.22
CA ILE A 117 9.16 -1.80 13.10
C ILE A 117 8.74 -0.41 13.57
N GLN A 118 9.53 0.13 14.47
CA GLN A 118 9.34 1.50 14.93
C GLN A 118 9.71 2.47 13.80
N ARG A 119 8.79 3.37 13.44
CA ARG A 119 9.03 4.44 12.48
C ARG A 119 8.90 5.82 13.13
N SER A 120 9.76 6.74 12.71
CA SER A 120 9.64 8.15 13.10
C SER A 120 8.56 8.80 12.23
N GLY A 121 7.46 9.22 12.81
CA GLY A 121 6.40 9.93 12.11
C GLY A 121 5.02 9.30 12.29
N VAL A 122 4.04 9.93 11.67
CA VAL A 122 2.65 9.45 11.73
C VAL A 122 2.47 8.35 10.70
N THR A 123 2.04 7.18 11.17
CA THR A 123 1.66 6.04 10.33
C THR A 123 0.16 6.06 10.04
N SER A 124 -0.29 5.25 9.10
CA SER A 124 -1.70 5.14 8.75
C SER A 124 -2.10 3.67 8.57
N PRO A 125 -2.97 3.11 9.42
CA PRO A 125 -3.63 3.77 10.56
C PRO A 125 -2.66 4.09 11.70
N ASP A 126 -3.08 4.98 12.58
CA ASP A 126 -2.40 5.27 13.83
C ASP A 126 -2.89 4.29 14.90
N PHE A 127 -1.95 3.62 15.57
CA PHE A 127 -2.22 2.73 16.69
C PHE A 127 -1.51 3.26 17.93
N PRO A 128 -2.05 4.29 18.60
CA PRO A 128 -1.36 5.00 19.68
C PRO A 128 -1.09 4.13 20.91
N ASP A 129 -1.90 3.09 21.12
CA ASP A 129 -1.78 2.19 22.27
C ASP A 129 -0.94 0.92 21.97
N LEU A 130 -0.42 0.80 20.75
CA LEU A 130 0.36 -0.35 20.35
C LEU A 130 1.72 -0.36 21.04
N GLN A 131 1.99 -1.41 21.81
CA GLN A 131 3.22 -1.56 22.59
C GLN A 131 3.98 -2.84 22.17
N PHE A 132 4.48 -2.83 20.94
CA PHE A 132 5.40 -3.85 20.48
C PHE A 132 6.86 -3.37 20.57
N GLU A 133 7.73 -4.29 20.91
CA GLU A 133 9.17 -4.07 20.74
C GLU A 133 9.55 -4.18 19.25
N ASP A 134 10.57 -3.45 18.84
CA ASP A 134 11.08 -3.50 17.47
C ASP A 134 11.51 -4.94 17.11
N GLY A 135 11.04 -5.47 16.01
CA GLY A 135 11.27 -6.86 15.59
C GLY A 135 10.29 -7.90 16.17
N ALA A 136 9.33 -7.49 17.01
CA ALA A 136 8.33 -8.41 17.56
C ALA A 136 7.37 -8.93 16.46
N PRO A 137 6.85 -10.16 16.56
CA PRO A 137 5.74 -10.61 15.73
C PRO A 137 4.47 -9.83 16.08
N PHE A 138 3.53 -9.78 15.14
CA PHE A 138 2.21 -9.20 15.40
C PHE A 138 1.31 -10.23 16.09
N GLU A 139 0.78 -9.83 17.24
CA GLU A 139 -0.11 -10.65 18.08
C GLU A 139 -1.13 -9.75 18.77
N GLY A 140 -2.24 -10.32 19.24
CA GLY A 140 -3.25 -9.61 20.01
C GLY A 140 -4.52 -9.30 19.20
N ASP A 141 -5.44 -8.61 19.85
CA ASP A 141 -6.78 -8.37 19.32
C ASP A 141 -6.77 -7.44 18.09
N GLU A 142 -5.81 -6.54 18.02
CA GLU A 142 -5.62 -5.62 16.87
C GLU A 142 -5.11 -6.36 15.61
N PHE A 143 -4.45 -7.51 15.80
CA PHE A 143 -3.86 -8.32 14.72
C PHE A 143 -4.29 -9.78 14.85
N PRO A 144 -5.59 -10.07 14.63
CA PRO A 144 -6.09 -11.43 14.81
C PRO A 144 -5.46 -12.39 13.79
N LEU A 145 -5.08 -13.57 14.28
CA LEU A 145 -4.66 -14.67 13.41
C LEU A 145 -5.87 -15.15 12.59
N LEU A 146 -5.78 -15.04 11.27
CA LEU A 146 -6.88 -15.40 10.37
C LEU A 146 -6.76 -16.83 9.84
N TYR A 147 -5.53 -17.34 9.73
CA TYR A 147 -5.24 -18.68 9.23
C TYR A 147 -3.95 -19.20 9.85
N SER A 148 -3.92 -20.47 10.20
CA SER A 148 -2.72 -21.25 10.53
C SER A 148 -2.83 -22.63 9.92
N ASP A 149 -1.71 -23.18 9.49
CA ASP A 149 -1.59 -24.58 9.08
C ASP A 149 -1.77 -25.54 10.26
#